data_dd5978c14ba8014fe5bb4ecff06ee881
#
_entry.id   dd5978c14ba8014fe5bb4ecff06ee881
#
_cell.length_a   1.000
_cell.length_b   1.000
_cell.length_c   1.000
_cell.angle_alpha   90.00
_cell.angle_beta   90.00
_cell.angle_gamma   90.00
#
_symmetry.space_group_name_H-M   'P 1'
#
loop_
_entity.id
_entity.type
_entity.pdbx_description
1 polymer ?
#
loop_
_entity_poly.entity_id
_entity_poly.type
_entity_poly.pdbx_seq_one_letter_code
_entity_poly.pdbx_strand_id
1 'polypeptide(L)'
;MTYENPWTYKGVPVLSAPKAEAFVYIMTHRASGKAYIGQKGLTMAKTRVVKGKKKKYRAESNWREYYSSSAEIAKMIEVGEVFDREILYFCQNKGSASYYETREQFDRRVLENPDKWFNRITNCRVHATHVKPILEVDPASISR
;
A
#
# COMPACT_ATOMS: atom_id res chain seq x y z
N MET A 1 -3.11 -12.59 -15.82
CA MET A 1 -3.27 -13.42 -14.61
C MET A 1 -4.10 -12.65 -13.60
N THR A 2 -5.15 -13.28 -13.07
CA THR A 2 -5.97 -12.70 -12.01
C THR A 2 -5.55 -13.29 -10.67
N TYR A 3 -5.54 -12.46 -9.65
CA TYR A 3 -5.25 -12.91 -8.29
C TYR A 3 -6.58 -13.20 -7.57
N GLU A 4 -6.61 -14.25 -6.76
CA GLU A 4 -7.82 -14.65 -6.04
C GLU A 4 -8.35 -13.57 -5.11
N ASN A 5 -7.47 -12.71 -4.61
CA ASN A 5 -7.83 -11.64 -3.69
C ASN A 5 -7.10 -10.36 -4.10
N PRO A 6 -7.47 -9.75 -5.23
CA PRO A 6 -6.79 -8.56 -5.71
C PRO A 6 -7.06 -7.35 -4.81
N TRP A 7 -6.16 -6.37 -4.89
CA TRP A 7 -6.44 -5.05 -4.31
C TRP A 7 -7.69 -4.47 -4.96
N THR A 8 -8.46 -3.72 -4.19
CA THR A 8 -9.58 -2.95 -4.72
C THR A 8 -9.32 -1.46 -4.57
N TYR A 9 -9.95 -0.66 -5.42
CA TYR A 9 -9.90 0.79 -5.36
C TYR A 9 -11.27 1.29 -5.78
N LYS A 10 -11.91 2.04 -4.89
CA LYS A 10 -13.29 2.55 -5.11
C LYS A 10 -14.24 1.45 -5.58
N GLY A 11 -14.10 0.26 -5.00
CA GLY A 11 -14.99 -0.87 -5.25
C GLY A 11 -14.66 -1.72 -6.46
N VAL A 12 -13.60 -1.43 -7.22
CA VAL A 12 -13.20 -2.24 -8.38
C VAL A 12 -11.85 -2.92 -8.15
N PRO A 13 -11.63 -4.12 -8.74
CA PRO A 13 -10.32 -4.78 -8.59
C PRO A 13 -9.25 -4.01 -9.36
N VAL A 14 -8.06 -3.95 -8.78
CA VAL A 14 -6.91 -3.27 -9.39
C VAL A 14 -6.05 -4.32 -10.09
N LEU A 15 -6.18 -4.41 -11.39
CA LEU A 15 -5.49 -5.40 -12.22
C LEU A 15 -4.27 -4.83 -12.93
N SER A 16 -4.19 -3.50 -13.06
CA SER A 16 -3.04 -2.83 -13.64
C SER A 16 -2.67 -1.61 -12.80
N ALA A 17 -1.38 -1.28 -12.76
CA ALA A 17 -0.89 -0.14 -11.99
C ALA A 17 -1.14 1.17 -12.75
N PRO A 18 -1.65 2.21 -12.07
CA PRO A 18 -1.70 3.53 -12.67
C PRO A 18 -0.31 4.16 -12.66
N LYS A 19 -0.19 5.33 -13.29
CA LYS A 19 1.03 6.11 -13.23
C LYS A 19 1.13 6.80 -11.87
N ALA A 20 1.67 6.06 -10.89
CA ALA A 20 1.83 6.52 -9.52
C ALA A 20 3.07 5.85 -8.92
N GLU A 21 3.63 6.44 -7.88
CA GLU A 21 4.81 5.90 -7.21
C GLU A 21 4.45 4.93 -6.10
N ALA A 22 3.36 5.20 -5.39
CA ALA A 22 2.99 4.44 -4.21
C ALA A 22 1.49 4.55 -3.94
N PHE A 23 1.00 3.74 -3.02
CA PHE A 23 -0.37 3.85 -2.55
C PHE A 23 -0.47 3.65 -1.04
N VAL A 24 -1.50 4.24 -0.47
CA VAL A 24 -1.90 4.05 0.94
C VAL A 24 -3.08 3.10 0.94
N TYR A 25 -3.07 2.13 1.85
CA TYR A 25 -4.07 1.07 1.86
C TYR A 25 -4.61 0.78 3.24
N ILE A 26 -5.76 0.11 3.26
CA ILE A 26 -6.31 -0.52 4.45
C ILE A 26 -6.50 -2.01 4.16
N MET A 27 -6.05 -2.84 5.09
CA MET A 27 -6.32 -4.27 5.05
C MET A 27 -7.22 -4.61 6.21
N THR A 28 -8.27 -5.37 5.95
CA THR A 28 -9.26 -5.72 6.97
C THR A 28 -9.38 -7.23 7.07
N HIS A 29 -9.18 -7.76 8.28
CA HIS A 29 -9.40 -9.17 8.56
C HIS A 29 -10.89 -9.46 8.43
N ARG A 30 -11.25 -10.30 7.48
CA ARG A 30 -12.65 -10.49 7.09
C ARG A 30 -13.50 -11.00 8.26
N ALA A 31 -12.98 -11.94 9.05
CA ALA A 31 -13.73 -12.55 10.13
C ALA A 31 -13.95 -11.62 11.32
N SER A 32 -12.94 -10.83 11.71
CA SER A 32 -13.01 -9.99 12.92
C SER A 32 -13.28 -8.52 12.64
N GLY A 33 -13.00 -8.05 11.44
CA GLY A 33 -13.06 -6.63 11.11
C GLY A 33 -11.84 -5.84 11.58
N LYS A 34 -10.87 -6.48 12.24
CA LYS A 34 -9.64 -5.80 12.67
C LYS A 34 -8.81 -5.43 11.46
N ALA A 35 -8.23 -4.22 11.46
CA ALA A 35 -7.63 -3.65 10.25
C ALA A 35 -6.22 -3.11 10.47
N TYR A 36 -5.58 -2.78 9.35
CA TYR A 36 -4.22 -2.24 9.30
C TYR A 36 -4.12 -1.20 8.20
N ILE A 37 -3.54 -0.04 8.51
CA ILE A 37 -3.26 1.02 7.55
C ILE A 37 -1.77 0.98 7.22
N GLY A 38 -1.45 0.99 5.93
CA GLY A 38 -0.05 0.98 5.50
C GLY A 38 0.15 1.67 4.17
N GLN A 39 1.36 1.59 3.67
CA GLN A 39 1.71 2.08 2.34
C GLN A 39 2.54 1.05 1.59
N LYS A 40 2.51 1.13 0.27
CA LYS A 40 3.31 0.25 -0.58
C LYS A 40 3.74 0.99 -1.83
N GLY A 41 5.00 0.86 -2.19
CA GLY A 41 5.50 1.38 -3.47
C GLY A 41 5.00 0.53 -4.63
N LEU A 42 4.55 1.18 -5.69
CA LEU A 42 4.20 0.50 -6.94
C LEU A 42 5.45 0.18 -7.75
N THR A 43 6.50 0.98 -7.57
CA THR A 43 7.78 0.76 -8.22
C THR A 43 8.88 0.67 -7.17
N MET A 44 9.98 0.09 -7.57
CA MET A 44 11.17 -0.02 -6.72
C MET A 44 12.43 0.21 -7.55
N ALA A 45 13.47 0.70 -6.89
CA ALA A 45 14.77 0.87 -7.52
C ALA A 45 15.45 -0.49 -7.67
N LYS A 46 15.98 -0.75 -8.86
CA LYS A 46 16.80 -1.94 -9.13
C LYS A 46 18.10 -1.50 -9.79
N THR A 47 19.09 -2.38 -9.74
CA THR A 47 20.39 -2.13 -10.36
C THR A 47 20.68 -3.26 -11.34
N ARG A 48 21.21 -2.90 -12.51
CA ARG A 48 21.68 -3.88 -13.50
C ARG A 48 23.08 -3.47 -13.98
N VAL A 49 23.81 -4.43 -14.48
CA VAL A 49 25.13 -4.18 -15.04
C VAL A 49 25.00 -4.07 -16.55
N VAL A 50 25.43 -2.94 -17.12
CA VAL A 50 25.43 -2.70 -18.54
C VAL A 50 26.85 -2.27 -18.94
N LYS A 51 27.50 -3.03 -19.80
CA LYS A 51 28.88 -2.78 -20.25
C LYS A 51 29.86 -2.62 -19.07
N GLY A 52 29.74 -3.46 -18.04
CA GLY A 52 30.59 -3.43 -16.85
C GLY A 52 30.28 -2.33 -15.85
N LYS A 53 29.26 -1.50 -16.09
CA LYS A 53 28.87 -0.44 -15.17
C LYS A 53 27.50 -0.72 -14.56
N LYS A 54 27.36 -0.40 -13.28
CA LYS A 54 26.09 -0.50 -12.57
C LYS A 54 25.18 0.65 -12.97
N LYS A 55 23.97 0.35 -13.40
CA LYS A 55 22.94 1.36 -13.71
C LYS A 55 21.69 1.09 -12.89
N LYS A 56 21.18 2.16 -12.28
CA LYS A 56 19.92 2.10 -11.54
C LYS A 56 18.75 2.30 -12.51
N TYR A 57 17.67 1.57 -12.26
CA TYR A 57 16.43 1.72 -13.01
C TYR A 57 15.24 1.46 -12.10
N ARG A 58 14.05 1.89 -12.53
CA ARG A 58 12.80 1.64 -11.81
C ARG A 58 12.11 0.43 -12.40
N ALA A 59 11.55 -0.41 -11.55
CA ALA A 59 10.80 -1.59 -11.97
C ALA A 59 9.55 -1.72 -11.11
N GLU A 60 8.57 -2.46 -11.61
CA GLU A 60 7.37 -2.75 -10.83
C GLU A 60 7.73 -3.52 -9.57
N SER A 61 7.09 -3.16 -8.44
CA SER A 61 7.29 -3.85 -7.18
C SER A 61 6.40 -5.10 -7.12
N ASN A 62 6.47 -5.84 -6.02
CA ASN A 62 5.59 -7.00 -5.76
C ASN A 62 4.24 -6.60 -5.18
N TRP A 63 3.71 -5.43 -5.52
CA TRP A 63 2.49 -4.89 -4.92
C TRP A 63 1.27 -5.81 -5.08
N ARG A 64 1.22 -6.57 -6.16
CA ARG A 64 0.06 -7.45 -6.42
C ARG A 64 -0.11 -8.54 -5.37
N GLU A 65 1.00 -9.13 -4.92
CA GLU A 65 1.01 -10.21 -3.94
C GLU A 65 1.22 -9.71 -2.50
N TYR A 66 1.39 -8.41 -2.34
CA TYR A 66 1.80 -7.84 -1.06
C TYR A 66 0.65 -7.83 -0.04
N TYR A 67 0.93 -8.30 1.16
CA TYR A 67 -0.02 -8.37 2.27
C TYR A 67 0.52 -7.70 3.53
N SER A 68 1.11 -6.54 3.41
CA SER A 68 1.63 -5.72 4.48
C SER A 68 3.00 -6.17 5.02
N SER A 69 3.61 -5.33 5.82
CA SER A 69 4.88 -5.62 6.50
C SER A 69 4.65 -6.15 7.92
N SER A 70 3.41 -6.29 8.36
CA SER A 70 3.08 -6.78 9.70
C SER A 70 3.35 -8.28 9.81
N ALA A 71 4.22 -8.66 10.76
CA ALA A 71 4.51 -10.07 11.02
C ALA A 71 3.27 -10.81 11.53
N GLU A 72 2.43 -10.14 12.28
CA GLU A 72 1.18 -10.73 12.79
C GLU A 72 0.24 -11.09 11.64
N ILE A 73 0.05 -10.16 10.70
CA ILE A 73 -0.81 -10.40 9.53
C ILE A 73 -0.22 -11.52 8.66
N ALA A 74 1.09 -11.52 8.46
CA ALA A 74 1.75 -12.57 7.67
C ALA A 74 1.47 -13.97 8.24
N LYS A 75 1.53 -14.12 9.55
CA LYS A 75 1.22 -15.40 10.21
C LYS A 75 -0.23 -15.79 10.04
N MET A 76 -1.14 -14.83 10.12
CA MET A 76 -2.57 -15.08 9.94
C MET A 76 -2.86 -15.58 8.52
N ILE A 77 -2.26 -14.96 7.53
CA ILE A 77 -2.42 -15.38 6.12
C ILE A 77 -1.85 -16.77 5.90
N GLU A 78 -0.71 -17.08 6.52
CA GLU A 78 -0.06 -18.38 6.43
C GLU A 78 -0.98 -19.52 6.92
N VAL A 79 -1.80 -19.26 7.93
CA VAL A 79 -2.74 -20.25 8.44
C VAL A 79 -4.12 -20.19 7.79
N GLY A 80 -4.26 -19.44 6.70
CA GLY A 80 -5.47 -19.43 5.89
C GLY A 80 -6.48 -18.32 6.20
N GLU A 81 -6.13 -17.36 7.05
CA GLU A 81 -7.00 -16.22 7.31
C GLU A 81 -7.09 -15.30 6.10
N VAL A 82 -8.25 -14.70 5.89
CA VAL A 82 -8.53 -13.88 4.71
C VAL A 82 -8.61 -12.40 5.09
N PHE A 83 -7.90 -11.58 4.33
CA PHE A 83 -7.92 -10.14 4.47
C PHE A 83 -8.44 -9.50 3.18
N ASP A 84 -9.32 -8.52 3.33
CA ASP A 84 -9.70 -7.65 2.22
C ASP A 84 -8.65 -6.55 2.09
N ARG A 85 -8.23 -6.27 0.87
CA ARG A 85 -7.18 -5.29 0.59
C ARG A 85 -7.77 -4.16 -0.23
N GLU A 86 -7.77 -2.95 0.35
CA GLU A 86 -8.34 -1.77 -0.31
C GLU A 86 -7.31 -0.66 -0.40
N ILE A 87 -7.16 -0.08 -1.59
CA ILE A 87 -6.33 1.09 -1.80
C ILE A 87 -7.17 2.33 -1.52
N LEU A 88 -6.67 3.18 -0.61
CA LEU A 88 -7.33 4.43 -0.25
C LEU A 88 -6.90 5.57 -1.17
N TYR A 89 -5.59 5.69 -1.41
CA TYR A 89 -5.01 6.79 -2.19
C TYR A 89 -3.86 6.30 -3.03
N PHE A 90 -3.78 6.78 -4.29
CA PHE A 90 -2.57 6.67 -5.09
C PHE A 90 -1.78 7.97 -4.93
N CYS A 91 -0.47 7.85 -4.76
CA CYS A 91 0.41 8.95 -4.41
C CYS A 91 1.51 9.16 -5.44
N GLN A 92 1.91 10.42 -5.63
CA GLN A 92 2.91 10.80 -6.63
C GLN A 92 4.33 10.46 -6.21
N ASN A 93 4.58 10.35 -4.90
CA ASN A 93 5.90 10.03 -4.37
C ASN A 93 5.78 9.36 -3.00
N LYS A 94 6.89 8.84 -2.51
CA LYS A 94 6.94 8.14 -1.23
C LYS A 94 6.66 9.04 -0.04
N GLY A 95 7.12 10.29 -0.08
CA GLY A 95 6.87 11.25 0.99
C GLY A 95 5.40 11.52 1.17
N SER A 96 4.68 11.70 0.07
CA SER A 96 3.22 11.87 0.11
C SER A 96 2.53 10.64 0.68
N ALA A 97 2.95 9.45 0.26
CA ALA A 97 2.38 8.21 0.79
C ALA A 97 2.58 8.09 2.29
N SER A 98 3.77 8.41 2.80
CA SER A 98 4.06 8.39 4.23
C SER A 98 3.20 9.39 5.00
N TYR A 99 3.02 10.58 4.44
CA TYR A 99 2.19 11.61 5.05
C TYR A 99 0.72 11.18 5.12
N TYR A 100 0.16 10.73 4.00
CA TYR A 100 -1.25 10.33 3.95
C TYR A 100 -1.54 9.06 4.74
N GLU A 101 -0.59 8.13 4.78
CA GLU A 101 -0.69 6.97 5.67
C GLU A 101 -0.80 7.39 7.13
N THR A 102 0.10 8.27 7.57
CA THR A 102 0.11 8.75 8.95
C THR A 102 -1.15 9.55 9.27
N ARG A 103 -1.60 10.37 8.32
CA ARG A 103 -2.84 11.13 8.47
C ARG A 103 -4.03 10.21 8.69
N GLU A 104 -4.16 9.15 7.90
CA GLU A 104 -5.22 8.16 8.08
C GLU A 104 -5.13 7.48 9.44
N GLN A 105 -3.91 7.14 9.87
CA GLN A 105 -3.72 6.52 11.18
C GLN A 105 -4.15 7.43 12.31
N PHE A 106 -3.85 8.72 12.24
CA PHE A 106 -4.26 9.69 13.25
C PHE A 106 -5.76 9.98 13.19
N ASP A 107 -6.30 10.20 12.00
CA ASP A 107 -7.73 10.47 11.83
C ASP A 107 -8.60 9.33 12.35
N ARG A 108 -8.15 8.10 12.18
CA ARG A 108 -8.86 6.90 12.65
C ARG A 108 -8.46 6.48 14.05
N ARG A 109 -7.54 7.19 14.68
CA ARG A 109 -7.06 6.94 16.05
C ARG A 109 -6.60 5.48 16.22
N VAL A 110 -5.81 5.03 15.28
CA VAL A 110 -5.41 3.63 15.17
C VAL A 110 -4.66 3.13 16.42
N LEU A 111 -3.70 3.91 16.91
CA LEU A 111 -2.92 3.50 18.08
C LEU A 111 -3.69 3.55 19.38
N GLU A 112 -4.81 4.29 19.43
CA GLU A 112 -5.66 4.41 20.61
C GLU A 112 -6.64 3.24 20.73
N ASN A 113 -6.78 2.41 19.70
CA ASN A 113 -7.75 1.31 19.63
C ASN A 113 -7.07 0.00 19.21
N PRO A 114 -6.19 -0.56 20.05
CA PRO A 114 -5.43 -1.76 19.69
C PRO A 114 -6.28 -3.00 19.46
N ASP A 115 -7.52 -3.02 19.94
CA ASP A 115 -8.45 -4.13 19.70
C ASP A 115 -8.98 -4.13 18.27
N LYS A 116 -9.01 -2.96 17.63
CA LYS A 116 -9.57 -2.79 16.28
C LYS A 116 -8.51 -2.70 15.20
N TRP A 117 -7.25 -2.48 15.58
CA TRP A 117 -6.17 -2.21 14.65
C TRP A 117 -4.94 -3.03 14.94
N PHE A 118 -4.32 -3.54 13.88
CA PHE A 118 -3.04 -4.25 13.97
C PHE A 118 -1.85 -3.32 14.13
N ASN A 119 -2.01 -2.04 13.75
CA ASN A 119 -0.93 -1.06 13.84
C ASN A 119 -0.48 -0.87 15.29
N ARG A 120 0.82 -0.86 15.52
CA ARG A 120 1.42 -0.68 16.86
C ARG A 120 2.32 0.53 16.98
N ILE A 121 2.66 1.14 15.86
CA ILE A 121 3.58 2.26 15.81
C ILE A 121 3.23 3.15 14.62
N THR A 122 3.45 4.45 14.77
CA THR A 122 3.42 5.39 13.66
C THR A 122 4.76 6.09 13.60
N ASN A 123 5.27 6.29 12.38
CA ASN A 123 6.56 6.93 12.17
C ASN A 123 6.52 7.67 10.84
N CYS A 124 6.50 9.00 10.92
CA CYS A 124 6.48 9.84 9.73
C CYS A 124 7.37 11.04 9.92
N ARG A 125 8.30 11.23 9.00
CA ARG A 125 9.14 12.41 8.95
C ARG A 125 9.18 12.91 7.51
N VAL A 126 8.32 13.90 7.20
CA VAL A 126 8.13 14.40 5.85
C VAL A 126 8.13 15.93 5.88
N HIS A 127 8.84 16.54 4.95
CA HIS A 127 8.85 18.00 4.80
C HIS A 127 7.70 18.42 3.86
N ALA A 128 7.15 19.61 4.11
CA ALA A 128 6.03 20.13 3.33
C ALA A 128 6.28 20.14 1.82
N THR A 129 7.52 20.33 1.38
CA THR A 129 7.86 20.33 -0.04
C THR A 129 7.67 18.98 -0.73
N HIS A 130 7.62 17.89 0.03
CA HIS A 130 7.48 16.54 -0.51
C HIS A 130 6.02 16.07 -0.57
N VAL A 131 5.10 16.81 0.07
CA VAL A 131 3.69 16.43 0.08
C VAL A 131 3.01 16.97 -1.16
N LYS A 132 2.60 16.07 -2.04
CA LYS A 132 1.88 16.39 -3.28
C LYS A 132 0.43 15.97 -3.17
N PRO A 133 -0.47 16.58 -3.94
CA PRO A 133 -1.88 16.17 -3.92
C PRO A 133 -2.07 14.69 -4.23
N ILE A 134 -3.12 14.12 -3.67
CA ILE A 134 -3.53 12.75 -3.99
C ILE A 134 -3.89 12.69 -5.47
N LEU A 135 -3.51 11.59 -6.13
CA LEU A 135 -3.80 11.41 -7.55
C LEU A 135 -5.25 11.02 -7.76
N GLU A 136 -5.88 11.68 -8.73
CA GLU A 136 -7.19 11.27 -9.24
C GLU A 136 -6.98 10.15 -10.25
N VAL A 137 -7.42 8.96 -9.92
CA VAL A 137 -7.30 7.78 -10.78
C VAL A 137 -8.68 7.30 -11.20
N ASP A 138 -8.90 7.16 -12.50
CA ASP A 138 -10.14 6.59 -13.00
C ASP A 138 -10.17 5.08 -12.68
N PRO A 139 -11.13 4.61 -11.87
CA PRO A 139 -11.21 3.18 -11.55
C PRO A 139 -11.30 2.27 -12.77
N ALA A 140 -11.93 2.72 -13.85
CA ALA A 140 -12.05 1.93 -15.07
C ALA A 140 -10.70 1.67 -15.73
N SER A 141 -9.73 2.57 -15.58
CA SER A 141 -8.40 2.44 -16.21
C SER A 141 -7.52 1.37 -15.57
N ILE A 142 -7.82 0.97 -14.33
CA ILE A 142 -6.98 0.04 -13.57
C ILE A 142 -7.67 -1.31 -13.29
N SER A 143 -8.91 -1.47 -13.74
CA SER A 143 -9.69 -2.70 -13.52
C SER A 143 -9.63 -3.67 -14.70
N ARG A 144 -8.69 -3.44 -15.62
CA ARG A 144 -8.53 -4.28 -16.83
C ARG A 144 -7.17 -4.93 -16.87
#